data_57dfdffd5d482931e0b60d5acac014a2
#
_entry.id   57dfdffd5d482931e0b60d5acac014a2
#
_cell.length_a   1.000
_cell.length_b   1.000
_cell.length_c   1.000
_cell.angle_alpha   90.00
_cell.angle_beta   90.00
_cell.angle_gamma   90.00
#
_symmetry.space_group_name_H-M   'P 1'
#
loop_
_entity.id
_entity.type
_entity.pdbx_description
1 polymer ?
#
loop_
_entity_poly.entity_id
_entity_poly.type
_entity_poly.pdbx_seq_one_letter_code
_entity_poly.pdbx_strand_id
1 'polypeptide(L)'
;DLPEKAADHPNPIYRLGDTIQSILDWGRTYEQENIYTSSGGVAKPKTQISSVRGGVPYAFGAGTEICSLYLEVGLPPHVEIGQVHRSLESHLRRQGIGEFGLEPVVVRHGFAADEERVSPLVSAVDAATRHTLGEPLKLAHPVYSSMWRDHNVFNMNRIPAVTTGFPRWRPTPEDMVKSTLIYALTALSICGRAPTSENKKPLSGSDVYGDNPFSSAGVS
;
A
#
# COMPACT_ATOMS: atom_id res chain seq x y z
N ASP A 1 -44.36 14.34 -5.50
CA ASP A 1 -44.17 14.74 -4.09
C ASP A 1 -42.87 14.16 -3.44
N LEU A 2 -42.05 13.45 -4.22
CA LEU A 2 -40.74 12.98 -3.78
C LEU A 2 -39.73 14.12 -3.46
N PRO A 3 -39.71 15.28 -4.14
CA PRO A 3 -38.76 16.35 -3.84
C PRO A 3 -38.94 16.99 -2.45
N GLU A 4 -40.15 17.21 -2.00
CA GLU A 4 -40.41 17.83 -0.68
C GLU A 4 -40.00 16.89 0.48
N LYS A 5 -40.32 15.61 0.38
CA LYS A 5 -39.90 14.60 1.39
C LYS A 5 -38.39 14.40 1.43
N ALA A 6 -37.72 14.56 0.30
CA ALA A 6 -36.26 14.44 0.23
C ALA A 6 -35.55 15.65 0.89
N ALA A 7 -36.21 16.82 0.98
CA ALA A 7 -35.68 17.99 1.69
C ALA A 7 -35.78 17.86 3.21
N ASP A 8 -36.86 17.27 3.69
CA ASP A 8 -37.10 17.07 5.14
C ASP A 8 -36.33 15.91 5.75
N HIS A 9 -36.02 14.88 4.95
CA HIS A 9 -35.25 13.71 5.34
C HIS A 9 -34.20 13.38 4.26
N PRO A 10 -33.02 14.01 4.31
CA PRO A 10 -32.01 13.83 3.29
C PRO A 10 -31.55 12.38 3.24
N ASN A 11 -31.97 11.66 2.20
CA ASN A 11 -31.52 10.30 1.95
C ASN A 11 -30.07 10.34 1.42
N PRO A 12 -29.07 9.80 2.16
CA PRO A 12 -27.68 9.82 1.76
C PRO A 12 -27.41 9.10 0.44
N ILE A 13 -28.27 8.17 0.01
CA ILE A 13 -28.13 7.50 -1.28
C ILE A 13 -28.29 8.48 -2.45
N TYR A 14 -29.13 9.53 -2.33
CA TYR A 14 -29.29 10.52 -3.38
C TYR A 14 -28.04 11.38 -3.59
N ARG A 15 -27.23 11.56 -2.53
CA ARG A 15 -25.96 12.30 -2.57
C ARG A 15 -24.76 11.42 -2.93
N LEU A 16 -24.96 10.11 -3.07
CA LEU A 16 -23.88 9.16 -3.27
C LEU A 16 -23.09 9.43 -4.55
N GLY A 17 -23.78 9.84 -5.64
CA GLY A 17 -23.13 10.18 -6.90
C GLY A 17 -22.14 11.34 -6.76
N ASP A 18 -22.55 12.41 -6.14
CA ASP A 18 -21.73 13.60 -5.93
C ASP A 18 -20.56 13.29 -4.96
N THR A 19 -20.83 12.51 -3.93
CA THR A 19 -19.80 12.08 -2.98
C THR A 19 -18.74 11.21 -3.65
N ILE A 20 -19.14 10.24 -4.46
CA ILE A 20 -18.23 9.39 -5.25
C ILE A 20 -17.38 10.27 -6.17
N GLN A 21 -18.00 11.17 -6.94
CA GLN A 21 -17.27 12.05 -7.85
C GLN A 21 -16.27 12.93 -7.10
N SER A 22 -16.68 13.50 -5.97
CA SER A 22 -15.80 14.31 -5.12
C SER A 22 -14.60 13.52 -4.60
N ILE A 23 -14.81 12.28 -4.15
CA ILE A 23 -13.72 11.39 -3.71
C ILE A 23 -12.76 11.06 -4.87
N LEU A 24 -13.29 10.80 -6.06
CA LEU A 24 -12.47 10.52 -7.23
C LEU A 24 -11.63 11.73 -7.66
N ASP A 25 -12.20 12.94 -7.56
CA ASP A 25 -11.48 14.18 -7.86
C ASP A 25 -10.34 14.45 -6.88
N TRP A 26 -10.62 14.28 -5.58
CA TRP A 26 -9.59 14.32 -4.55
C TRP A 26 -8.52 13.25 -4.78
N GLY A 27 -8.93 12.03 -5.09
CA GLY A 27 -8.01 10.91 -5.32
C GLY A 27 -7.03 11.17 -6.45
N ARG A 28 -7.50 11.74 -7.58
CA ARG A 28 -6.62 12.10 -8.70
C ARG A 28 -5.54 13.12 -8.29
N THR A 29 -5.93 14.11 -7.52
CA THR A 29 -5.00 15.13 -6.99
C THR A 29 -4.00 14.49 -6.03
N TYR A 30 -4.49 13.73 -5.06
CA TYR A 30 -3.67 13.03 -4.07
C TYR A 30 -2.63 12.12 -4.72
N GLU A 31 -3.01 11.32 -5.73
CA GLU A 31 -2.12 10.41 -6.46
C GLU A 31 -1.00 11.12 -7.20
N GLN A 32 -1.24 12.34 -7.68
CA GLN A 32 -0.24 13.15 -8.38
C GLN A 32 0.72 13.85 -7.42
N GLU A 33 0.19 14.38 -6.32
CA GLU A 33 0.97 15.16 -5.36
C GLU A 33 1.86 14.29 -4.46
N ASN A 34 1.53 13.00 -4.31
CA ASN A 34 2.20 12.11 -3.37
C ASN A 34 3.01 11.00 -4.05
N ILE A 35 3.54 11.25 -5.25
CA ILE A 35 4.48 10.34 -5.90
C ILE A 35 5.77 10.27 -5.07
N TYR A 36 6.20 9.05 -4.75
CA TYR A 36 7.45 8.80 -4.04
C TYR A 36 8.50 8.22 -4.99
N THR A 37 9.67 8.85 -5.03
CA THR A 37 10.81 8.41 -5.87
C THR A 37 11.99 8.06 -4.98
N SER A 38 12.59 6.91 -5.24
CA SER A 38 13.81 6.42 -4.58
C SER A 38 14.74 5.78 -5.63
N SER A 39 15.94 5.37 -5.23
CA SER A 39 16.83 4.57 -6.07
C SER A 39 16.19 3.24 -6.49
N GLY A 40 15.32 2.68 -5.66
CA GLY A 40 14.55 1.47 -5.95
C GLY A 40 13.41 1.67 -6.96
N GLY A 41 13.17 2.89 -7.42
CA GLY A 41 12.16 3.23 -8.42
C GLY A 41 11.14 4.25 -7.94
N VAL A 42 10.01 4.30 -8.64
CA VAL A 42 8.91 5.22 -8.38
C VAL A 42 7.72 4.45 -7.82
N ALA A 43 7.16 4.92 -6.71
CA ALA A 43 5.89 4.44 -6.17
C ALA A 43 4.83 5.53 -6.33
N LYS A 44 3.76 5.23 -7.06
CA LYS A 44 2.61 6.10 -7.22
C LYS A 44 1.48 5.58 -6.34
N PRO A 45 1.02 6.36 -5.33
CA PRO A 45 -0.12 5.94 -4.52
C PRO A 45 -1.36 5.78 -5.40
N LYS A 46 -2.28 4.97 -4.93
CA LYS A 46 -3.58 4.76 -5.58
C LYS A 46 -4.69 4.99 -4.59
N THR A 47 -5.78 5.47 -5.13
CA THR A 47 -7.05 5.61 -4.43
C THR A 47 -8.11 4.83 -5.18
N GLN A 48 -8.95 4.10 -4.45
CA GLN A 48 -10.08 3.43 -5.05
C GLN A 48 -11.23 3.27 -4.06
N ILE A 49 -12.45 3.39 -4.55
CA ILE A 49 -13.64 3.03 -3.78
C ILE A 49 -13.83 1.52 -3.94
N SER A 50 -13.69 0.77 -2.85
CA SER A 50 -13.73 -0.69 -2.87
C SER A 50 -15.12 -1.25 -2.56
N SER A 51 -15.97 -0.48 -1.88
CA SER A 51 -17.32 -0.92 -1.55
C SER A 51 -18.25 0.25 -1.25
N VAL A 52 -19.53 0.01 -1.48
CA VAL A 52 -20.65 0.88 -1.10
C VAL A 52 -21.68 0.03 -0.38
N ARG A 53 -22.20 0.55 0.74
CA ARG A 53 -23.27 -0.08 1.49
C ARG A 53 -24.30 0.95 1.93
N GLY A 54 -25.57 0.70 1.67
CA GLY A 54 -26.66 1.59 2.07
C GLY A 54 -28.01 1.02 1.70
N GLY A 55 -29.02 1.39 2.47
CA GLY A 55 -30.40 0.94 2.29
C GLY A 55 -30.62 -0.53 2.67
N VAL A 56 -31.88 -0.90 2.76
CA VAL A 56 -32.33 -2.29 2.95
C VAL A 56 -33.19 -2.66 1.73
N PRO A 57 -32.82 -3.65 0.94
CA PRO A 57 -33.62 -4.11 -0.20
C PRO A 57 -35.03 -4.47 0.25
N TYR A 58 -36.03 -4.06 -0.54
CA TYR A 58 -37.46 -4.35 -0.30
C TYR A 58 -38.07 -3.73 0.96
N ALA A 59 -37.36 -2.87 1.69
CA ALA A 59 -37.85 -2.22 2.90
C ALA A 59 -38.24 -0.77 2.63
N PHE A 60 -39.18 -0.50 1.76
CA PHE A 60 -39.74 0.80 1.35
C PHE A 60 -39.34 2.00 2.24
N GLY A 61 -38.14 2.56 2.01
CA GLY A 61 -37.62 3.73 2.72
C GLY A 61 -36.95 3.45 4.09
N ALA A 62 -36.92 2.24 4.57
CA ALA A 62 -36.19 1.91 5.79
C ALA A 62 -34.68 1.67 5.51
N GLY A 63 -33.82 1.99 6.48
CA GLY A 63 -32.38 1.78 6.40
C GLY A 63 -31.65 2.74 5.45
N THR A 64 -32.25 3.88 5.16
CA THR A 64 -31.67 4.92 4.28
C THR A 64 -31.00 6.05 5.05
N GLU A 65 -30.87 5.95 6.36
CA GLU A 65 -30.27 6.97 7.21
C GLU A 65 -28.75 7.07 7.05
N ILE A 66 -28.14 5.95 6.69
CA ILE A 66 -26.68 5.85 6.55
C ILE A 66 -26.32 5.17 5.24
N CYS A 67 -25.33 5.76 4.54
CA CYS A 67 -24.66 5.13 3.41
C CYS A 67 -23.15 5.12 3.69
N SER A 68 -22.53 3.95 3.63
CA SER A 68 -21.09 3.78 3.86
C SER A 68 -20.34 3.58 2.56
N LEU A 69 -19.25 4.33 2.41
CA LEU A 69 -18.27 4.17 1.34
C LEU A 69 -16.96 3.66 1.94
N TYR A 70 -16.40 2.61 1.37
CA TYR A 70 -15.09 2.10 1.76
C TYR A 70 -14.07 2.55 0.72
N LEU A 71 -13.14 3.38 1.18
CA LEU A 71 -12.08 3.97 0.37
C LEU A 71 -10.74 3.35 0.76
N GLU A 72 -10.01 2.87 -0.24
CA GLU A 72 -8.62 2.47 -0.09
C GLU A 72 -7.72 3.59 -0.60
N VAL A 73 -6.72 3.96 0.21
CA VAL A 73 -5.75 5.02 -0.10
C VAL A 73 -4.35 4.47 0.12
N GLY A 74 -3.54 4.44 -0.93
CA GLY A 74 -2.12 4.09 -0.82
C GLY A 74 -1.35 5.14 -0.03
N LEU A 75 -0.59 4.72 0.99
CA LEU A 75 0.24 5.59 1.81
C LEU A 75 1.71 5.43 1.40
N PRO A 76 2.31 6.40 0.69
CA PRO A 76 3.76 6.43 0.49
C PRO A 76 4.51 6.65 1.81
N PRO A 77 5.82 6.34 1.89
CA PRO A 77 6.59 6.45 3.14
C PRO A 77 6.59 7.82 3.81
N HIS A 78 6.37 8.89 3.05
CA HIS A 78 6.38 10.28 3.56
C HIS A 78 5.00 10.82 3.93
N VAL A 79 3.93 10.01 3.79
CA VAL A 79 2.54 10.45 4.02
C VAL A 79 1.97 9.78 5.27
N GLU A 80 1.52 10.59 6.19
CA GLU A 80 0.87 10.15 7.41
C GLU A 80 -0.67 10.08 7.24
N ILE A 81 -1.29 9.10 7.89
CA ILE A 81 -2.76 8.91 7.83
C ILE A 81 -3.53 10.18 8.24
N GLY A 82 -3.02 10.93 9.22
CA GLY A 82 -3.64 12.18 9.65
C GLY A 82 -3.65 13.27 8.59
N GLN A 83 -2.67 13.28 7.68
CA GLN A 83 -2.65 14.20 6.53
C GLN A 83 -3.73 13.81 5.51
N VAL A 84 -3.84 12.52 5.21
CA VAL A 84 -4.86 11.98 4.32
C VAL A 84 -6.26 12.32 4.84
N HIS A 85 -6.51 12.05 6.12
CA HIS A 85 -7.79 12.33 6.78
C HIS A 85 -8.17 13.81 6.65
N ARG A 86 -7.28 14.71 7.07
CA ARG A 86 -7.53 16.16 6.99
C ARG A 86 -7.72 16.67 5.56
N SER A 87 -6.94 16.16 4.62
CA SER A 87 -7.03 16.54 3.20
C SER A 87 -8.37 16.12 2.60
N LEU A 88 -8.78 14.88 2.80
CA LEU A 88 -10.05 14.36 2.31
C LEU A 88 -11.23 15.07 2.97
N GLU A 89 -11.22 15.22 4.30
CA GLU A 89 -12.26 15.93 5.04
C GLU A 89 -12.44 17.36 4.52
N SER A 90 -11.33 18.09 4.40
CA SER A 90 -11.35 19.47 3.90
C SER A 90 -11.88 19.57 2.47
N HIS A 91 -11.54 18.58 1.63
CA HIS A 91 -12.02 18.52 0.26
C HIS A 91 -13.54 18.29 0.22
N LEU A 92 -14.05 17.30 0.93
CA LEU A 92 -15.48 16.99 0.98
C LEU A 92 -16.31 18.14 1.51
N ARG A 93 -15.83 18.83 2.56
CA ARG A 93 -16.50 20.03 3.10
C ARG A 93 -16.55 21.18 2.08
N ARG A 94 -15.45 21.42 1.34
CA ARG A 94 -15.44 22.45 0.28
C ARG A 94 -16.40 22.13 -0.88
N GLN A 95 -16.61 20.85 -1.15
CA GLN A 95 -17.58 20.41 -2.18
C GLN A 95 -19.04 20.42 -1.70
N GLY A 96 -19.28 20.87 -0.47
CA GLY A 96 -20.62 20.92 0.07
C GLY A 96 -21.25 19.56 0.35
N ILE A 97 -20.43 18.51 0.47
CA ILE A 97 -20.89 17.20 0.93
C ILE A 97 -21.40 17.39 2.35
N GLY A 98 -22.63 17.01 2.60
CA GLY A 98 -23.34 17.25 3.85
C GLY A 98 -22.69 16.59 5.06
N GLU A 99 -23.48 16.14 6.01
CA GLU A 99 -22.96 15.46 7.20
C GLU A 99 -22.30 14.11 6.83
N PHE A 100 -21.07 13.90 7.27
CA PHE A 100 -20.32 12.67 7.08
C PHE A 100 -19.31 12.45 8.23
N GLY A 101 -18.95 11.20 8.46
CA GLY A 101 -17.83 10.79 9.30
C GLY A 101 -16.74 10.11 8.46
N LEU A 102 -15.48 10.31 8.82
CA LEU A 102 -14.34 9.59 8.27
C LEU A 102 -13.71 8.77 9.38
N GLU A 103 -13.57 7.47 9.15
CA GLU A 103 -12.99 6.56 10.13
C GLU A 103 -11.97 5.63 9.47
N PRO A 104 -10.71 5.58 9.95
CA PRO A 104 -9.73 4.63 9.46
C PRO A 104 -10.04 3.24 10.03
N VAL A 105 -10.31 2.27 9.15
CA VAL A 105 -10.62 0.88 9.52
C VAL A 105 -9.35 0.04 9.62
N VAL A 106 -8.46 0.17 8.65
CA VAL A 106 -7.16 -0.53 8.62
C VAL A 106 -6.10 0.45 8.14
N VAL A 107 -5.01 0.56 8.89
CA VAL A 107 -3.88 1.42 8.51
C VAL A 107 -2.63 0.57 8.32
N ARG A 108 -1.99 0.74 7.16
CA ARG A 108 -0.69 0.14 6.83
C ARG A 108 0.17 1.22 6.21
N HIS A 109 1.18 1.66 6.96
CA HIS A 109 2.08 2.70 6.50
C HIS A 109 2.98 2.22 5.36
N GLY A 110 3.25 3.12 4.40
CA GLY A 110 4.31 2.93 3.43
C GLY A 110 5.66 2.85 4.15
N PHE A 111 6.57 2.10 3.57
CA PHE A 111 7.91 1.93 4.12
C PHE A 111 8.95 1.96 3.00
N ALA A 112 9.99 2.76 3.18
CA ALA A 112 11.17 2.74 2.33
C ALA A 112 12.25 1.88 2.99
N ALA A 113 12.70 0.85 2.29
CA ALA A 113 13.80 0.01 2.77
C ALA A 113 15.10 0.82 2.86
N ASP A 114 15.93 0.48 3.83
CA ASP A 114 17.30 0.99 3.94
C ASP A 114 18.12 0.49 2.74
N GLU A 115 18.54 1.39 1.87
CA GLU A 115 19.23 1.09 0.63
C GLU A 115 20.55 0.33 0.84
N GLU A 116 21.32 0.68 1.86
CA GLU A 116 22.59 0.01 2.16
C GLU A 116 22.35 -1.44 2.57
N ARG A 117 21.29 -1.69 3.32
CA ARG A 117 20.94 -3.04 3.79
C ARG A 117 20.41 -3.94 2.68
N VAL A 118 19.60 -3.40 1.77
CA VAL A 118 19.01 -4.22 0.70
C VAL A 118 19.92 -4.34 -0.53
N SER A 119 20.91 -3.46 -0.69
CA SER A 119 21.83 -3.43 -1.84
C SER A 119 22.52 -4.76 -2.14
N PRO A 120 23.04 -5.51 -1.14
CA PRO A 120 23.65 -6.82 -1.43
C PRO A 120 22.65 -7.82 -2.02
N LEU A 121 21.40 -7.81 -1.55
CA LEU A 121 20.35 -8.67 -2.05
C LEU A 121 19.91 -8.24 -3.46
N VAL A 122 19.75 -6.95 -3.71
CA VAL A 122 19.43 -6.41 -5.05
C VAL A 122 20.53 -6.77 -6.04
N SER A 123 21.80 -6.62 -5.66
CA SER A 123 22.94 -6.98 -6.51
C SER A 123 22.97 -8.47 -6.84
N ALA A 124 22.65 -9.34 -5.88
CA ALA A 124 22.57 -10.77 -6.10
C ALA A 124 21.44 -11.15 -7.06
N VAL A 125 20.26 -10.50 -6.91
CA VAL A 125 19.12 -10.69 -7.83
C VAL A 125 19.47 -10.18 -9.23
N ASP A 126 20.12 -9.02 -9.37
CA ASP A 126 20.52 -8.48 -10.67
C ASP A 126 21.52 -9.41 -11.38
N ALA A 127 22.53 -9.91 -10.65
CA ALA A 127 23.50 -10.86 -11.21
C ALA A 127 22.83 -12.15 -11.68
N ALA A 128 21.92 -12.72 -10.87
CA ALA A 128 21.16 -13.89 -11.23
C ALA A 128 20.23 -13.65 -12.43
N THR A 129 19.62 -12.47 -12.51
CA THR A 129 18.76 -12.07 -13.62
C THR A 129 19.55 -11.93 -14.91
N ARG A 130 20.70 -11.27 -14.88
CA ARG A 130 21.61 -11.15 -16.05
C ARG A 130 22.08 -12.52 -16.53
N HIS A 131 22.42 -13.41 -15.59
CA HIS A 131 22.86 -14.77 -15.96
C HIS A 131 21.73 -15.57 -16.63
N THR A 132 20.51 -15.45 -16.14
CA THR A 132 19.36 -16.27 -16.58
C THR A 132 18.64 -15.69 -17.79
N LEU A 133 18.50 -14.36 -17.86
CA LEU A 133 17.71 -13.68 -18.90
C LEU A 133 18.58 -12.92 -19.90
N GLY A 134 19.87 -12.71 -19.65
CA GLY A 134 20.77 -11.92 -20.50
C GLY A 134 20.57 -10.40 -20.38
N GLU A 135 19.70 -9.93 -19.50
CA GLU A 135 19.38 -8.51 -19.32
C GLU A 135 19.37 -8.13 -17.84
N PRO A 136 19.59 -6.83 -17.52
CA PRO A 136 19.60 -6.37 -16.14
C PRO A 136 18.22 -6.45 -15.48
N LEU A 137 18.23 -6.48 -14.15
CA LEU A 137 17.02 -6.34 -13.35
C LEU A 137 16.29 -5.04 -13.71
N LYS A 138 15.01 -5.15 -14.00
CA LYS A 138 14.13 -4.01 -14.28
C LYS A 138 13.36 -3.62 -13.03
N LEU A 139 13.27 -2.33 -12.80
CA LEU A 139 12.45 -1.79 -11.71
C LEU A 139 10.97 -2.11 -11.94
N ALA A 140 10.25 -2.32 -10.85
CA ALA A 140 8.81 -2.57 -10.92
C ALA A 140 8.07 -1.34 -11.48
N HIS A 141 6.98 -1.59 -12.21
CA HIS A 141 6.11 -0.53 -12.67
C HIS A 141 5.51 0.23 -11.47
N PRO A 142 5.43 1.57 -11.49
CA PRO A 142 4.97 2.39 -10.36
C PRO A 142 3.61 1.96 -9.78
N VAL A 143 2.69 1.55 -10.65
CA VAL A 143 1.36 1.05 -10.25
C VAL A 143 1.45 -0.19 -9.37
N TYR A 144 2.38 -1.10 -9.65
CA TYR A 144 2.58 -2.32 -8.87
C TYR A 144 3.45 -2.08 -7.64
N SER A 145 4.42 -1.16 -7.72
CA SER A 145 5.28 -0.80 -6.60
C SER A 145 4.54 -0.06 -5.48
N SER A 146 3.41 0.59 -5.79
CA SER A 146 2.58 1.28 -4.80
C SER A 146 1.72 0.35 -3.93
N MET A 147 1.65 -0.94 -4.23
CA MET A 147 0.89 -1.91 -3.45
C MET A 147 1.66 -2.31 -2.20
N TRP A 148 0.94 -2.40 -1.06
CA TRP A 148 1.53 -2.95 0.15
C TRP A 148 1.97 -4.40 -0.05
N ARG A 149 3.15 -4.76 0.47
CA ARG A 149 3.77 -6.10 0.34
C ARG A 149 4.30 -6.56 1.68
N ASP A 150 4.36 -7.87 1.88
CA ASP A 150 4.87 -8.48 3.11
C ASP A 150 6.35 -8.15 3.37
N HIS A 151 7.14 -7.88 2.31
CA HIS A 151 8.54 -7.45 2.46
C HIS A 151 8.69 -6.16 3.28
N ASN A 152 7.65 -5.31 3.36
CA ASN A 152 7.67 -4.13 4.22
C ASN A 152 7.82 -4.54 5.69
N VAL A 153 7.13 -5.59 6.13
CA VAL A 153 7.23 -6.12 7.50
C VAL A 153 8.65 -6.57 7.82
N PHE A 154 9.30 -7.26 6.89
CA PHE A 154 10.68 -7.69 7.05
C PHE A 154 11.63 -6.49 7.13
N ASN A 155 11.53 -5.55 6.19
CA ASN A 155 12.37 -4.36 6.18
C ASN A 155 12.16 -3.47 7.41
N MET A 156 10.93 -3.31 7.90
CA MET A 156 10.64 -2.61 9.17
C MET A 156 11.34 -3.26 10.35
N ASN A 157 11.49 -4.59 10.33
CA ASN A 157 12.22 -5.35 11.33
C ASN A 157 13.71 -5.54 10.99
N ARG A 158 14.27 -4.70 10.12
CA ARG A 158 15.68 -4.70 9.71
C ARG A 158 16.14 -5.99 9.03
N ILE A 159 15.21 -6.78 8.50
CA ILE A 159 15.51 -7.97 7.70
C ILE A 159 15.46 -7.54 6.22
N PRO A 160 16.59 -7.51 5.50
CA PRO A 160 16.59 -7.10 4.10
C PRO A 160 15.69 -7.99 3.26
N ALA A 161 14.71 -7.41 2.59
CA ALA A 161 13.79 -8.12 1.75
C ALA A 161 13.44 -7.29 0.51
N VAL A 162 13.34 -7.98 -0.63
CA VAL A 162 12.89 -7.40 -1.89
C VAL A 162 11.81 -8.26 -2.51
N THR A 163 10.92 -7.65 -3.27
CA THR A 163 9.93 -8.40 -4.05
C THR A 163 10.40 -8.46 -5.49
N THR A 164 10.48 -9.67 -6.02
CA THR A 164 10.66 -9.91 -7.44
C THR A 164 9.44 -10.66 -7.98
N GLY A 165 9.23 -10.65 -9.28
CA GLY A 165 8.09 -11.30 -9.88
C GLY A 165 8.34 -11.71 -11.32
N PHE A 166 7.35 -12.34 -11.90
CA PHE A 166 7.38 -12.72 -13.31
C PHE A 166 7.30 -11.50 -14.21
N PRO A 167 7.92 -11.55 -15.40
CA PRO A 167 7.93 -10.42 -16.33
C PRO A 167 6.55 -10.14 -16.93
N ARG A 168 5.58 -11.04 -16.74
CA ARG A 168 4.22 -10.93 -17.25
C ARG A 168 3.18 -11.45 -16.25
N TRP A 169 1.95 -10.95 -16.37
CA TRP A 169 0.83 -11.33 -15.49
C TRP A 169 0.46 -12.82 -15.59
N ARG A 170 0.63 -13.45 -16.76
CA ARG A 170 0.40 -14.87 -16.97
C ARG A 170 1.72 -15.53 -17.38
N PRO A 171 2.51 -16.01 -16.42
CA PRO A 171 3.79 -16.64 -16.69
C PRO A 171 3.60 -17.96 -17.45
N THR A 172 4.49 -18.22 -18.37
CA THR A 172 4.61 -19.53 -19.02
C THR A 172 5.40 -20.49 -18.12
N PRO A 173 5.34 -21.83 -18.38
CA PRO A 173 6.22 -22.78 -17.69
C PRO A 173 7.71 -22.40 -17.78
N GLU A 174 8.16 -21.88 -18.91
CA GLU A 174 9.52 -21.41 -19.11
C GLU A 174 9.84 -20.20 -18.18
N ASP A 175 8.92 -19.24 -18.07
CA ASP A 175 9.09 -18.12 -17.13
C ASP A 175 9.21 -18.62 -15.68
N MET A 176 8.46 -19.63 -15.31
CA MET A 176 8.51 -20.24 -13.97
C MET A 176 9.88 -20.89 -13.71
N VAL A 177 10.42 -21.64 -14.68
CA VAL A 177 11.75 -22.26 -14.57
C VAL A 177 12.83 -21.17 -14.44
N LYS A 178 12.78 -20.13 -15.27
CA LYS A 178 13.72 -19.01 -15.21
C LYS A 178 13.66 -18.29 -13.86
N SER A 179 12.46 -18.04 -13.34
CA SER A 179 12.31 -17.40 -12.03
C SER A 179 12.84 -18.28 -10.90
N THR A 180 12.59 -19.59 -10.96
CA THR A 180 13.14 -20.54 -9.98
C THR A 180 14.67 -20.53 -10.01
N LEU A 181 15.27 -20.47 -11.18
CA LEU A 181 16.72 -20.39 -11.32
C LEU A 181 17.26 -19.08 -10.73
N ILE A 182 16.62 -17.95 -10.99
CA ILE A 182 17.00 -16.65 -10.40
C ILE A 182 16.96 -16.73 -8.87
N TYR A 183 15.91 -17.29 -8.27
CA TYR A 183 15.82 -17.43 -6.81
C TYR A 183 16.91 -18.35 -6.26
N ALA A 184 17.16 -19.49 -6.90
CA ALA A 184 18.21 -20.43 -6.48
C ALA A 184 19.60 -19.78 -6.54
N LEU A 185 19.94 -19.10 -7.64
CA LEU A 185 21.21 -18.40 -7.79
C LEU A 185 21.38 -17.26 -6.79
N THR A 186 20.30 -16.52 -6.54
CA THR A 186 20.29 -15.46 -5.51
C THR A 186 20.58 -16.04 -4.13
N ALA A 187 19.86 -17.11 -3.75
CA ALA A 187 20.07 -17.79 -2.47
C ALA A 187 21.51 -18.31 -2.33
N LEU A 188 22.05 -18.95 -3.35
CA LEU A 188 23.44 -19.42 -3.35
C LEU A 188 24.44 -18.26 -3.22
N SER A 189 24.19 -17.14 -3.89
CA SER A 189 25.06 -15.95 -3.80
C SER A 189 25.08 -15.35 -2.40
N ILE A 190 23.97 -15.34 -1.69
CA ILE A 190 23.84 -14.75 -0.36
C ILE A 190 24.23 -15.74 0.75
N CYS A 191 23.72 -16.97 0.69
CA CYS A 191 23.89 -17.96 1.74
C CYS A 191 25.17 -18.81 1.56
N GLY A 192 25.67 -18.93 0.33
CA GLY A 192 26.89 -19.70 0.02
C GLY A 192 28.20 -18.96 0.31
N ARG A 193 28.14 -17.69 0.72
CA ARG A 193 29.33 -16.93 1.16
C ARG A 193 29.70 -17.37 2.57
N ALA A 194 30.95 -17.87 2.73
CA ALA A 194 31.47 -18.09 4.09
C ALA A 194 31.39 -16.78 4.89
N PRO A 195 30.93 -16.82 6.14
CA PRO A 195 30.87 -15.62 6.97
C PRO A 195 32.29 -15.04 7.10
N THR A 196 32.49 -13.82 6.63
CA THR A 196 33.71 -13.07 6.91
C THR A 196 33.78 -12.79 8.40
N SER A 197 34.99 -12.72 8.96
CA SER A 197 35.20 -12.54 10.40
C SER A 197 34.52 -11.28 11.00
N GLU A 198 34.17 -10.32 10.17
CA GLU A 198 33.44 -9.11 10.54
C GLU A 198 31.93 -9.31 10.81
N ASN A 199 31.33 -10.36 10.26
CA ASN A 199 29.90 -10.67 10.45
C ASN A 199 29.61 -11.57 11.66
N LYS A 200 30.61 -11.83 12.52
CA LYS A 200 30.47 -12.68 13.72
C LYS A 200 29.96 -11.97 14.95
N LYS A 201 29.40 -10.76 14.85
CA LYS A 201 28.71 -10.20 16.01
C LYS A 201 27.37 -10.94 16.18
N PRO A 202 27.17 -11.78 17.20
CA PRO A 202 25.85 -12.32 17.49
C PRO A 202 24.94 -11.13 17.78
N LEU A 203 23.76 -11.14 17.16
CA LEU A 203 22.69 -10.21 17.51
C LEU A 203 22.45 -10.38 19.01
N SER A 204 22.73 -9.35 19.83
CA SER A 204 22.36 -9.37 21.23
C SER A 204 20.83 -9.38 21.30
N GLY A 205 20.25 -10.04 22.31
CA GLY A 205 18.79 -10.11 22.45
C GLY A 205 18.09 -8.75 22.52
N SER A 206 18.83 -7.67 22.83
CA SER A 206 18.37 -6.28 22.79
C SER A 206 18.23 -5.70 21.37
N ASP A 207 18.94 -6.27 20.37
CA ASP A 207 18.87 -5.80 18.99
C ASP A 207 17.67 -6.38 18.22
N VAL A 208 17.04 -7.42 18.79
CA VAL A 208 15.90 -8.13 18.15
C VAL A 208 14.57 -7.51 18.56
N TYR A 209 14.50 -6.88 19.73
CA TYR A 209 13.29 -6.23 20.25
C TYR A 209 13.58 -4.75 20.51
N GLY A 210 13.82 -3.95 19.48
CA GLY A 210 13.72 -2.52 19.56
C GLY A 210 12.29 -2.13 19.93
N ASP A 211 12.13 -1.10 20.78
CA ASP A 211 10.87 -0.62 21.34
C ASP A 211 9.69 -0.78 20.38
N ASN A 212 8.77 -1.65 20.75
CA ASN A 212 7.53 -1.89 20.03
C ASN A 212 6.65 -0.62 20.13
N PRO A 213 6.44 0.15 19.06
CA PRO A 213 5.63 1.37 19.13
C PRO A 213 4.15 1.11 19.45
N PHE A 214 3.73 -0.16 19.58
CA PHE A 214 2.35 -0.55 19.88
C PHE A 214 2.10 -0.91 21.35
N SER A 215 3.09 -0.73 22.27
CA SER A 215 2.91 -1.10 23.67
C SER A 215 2.13 -0.08 24.53
N SER A 216 1.66 1.04 23.97
CA SER A 216 1.00 2.11 24.72
C SER A 216 -0.45 2.42 24.32
N ALA A 217 -1.14 1.55 23.57
CA ALA A 217 -2.58 1.65 23.41
C ALA A 217 -3.27 0.90 24.57
N GLY A 218 -3.36 1.56 25.72
CA GLY A 218 -4.18 1.10 26.82
C GLY A 218 -5.66 1.05 26.42
N VAL A 219 -6.24 -0.13 26.56
CA VAL A 219 -7.68 -0.33 26.51
C VAL A 219 -8.25 0.28 27.80
N SER A 220 -9.07 1.29 27.63
CA SER A 220 -10.04 1.73 28.64
C SER A 220 -11.36 2.02 27.97
#